data_4b1964ef14dc114abd02196db3b8d538
#
_entry.id   4b1964ef14dc114abd02196db3b8d538
#
_cell.length_a   1.000
_cell.length_b   1.000
_cell.length_c   1.000
_cell.angle_alpha   90.00
_cell.angle_beta   90.00
_cell.angle_gamma   90.00
#
_symmetry.space_group_name_H-M   'P 1'
#
loop_
_entity.id
_entity.type
_entity.pdbx_description
1 polymer ?
#
loop_
_entity_poly.entity_id
_entity_poly.type
_entity_poly.pdbx_seq_one_letter_code
_entity_poly.pdbx_strand_id
1 'polypeptide(L)'
;MSLSFVRAARALSFVLVLCGVLTGTVRADLVWESKNGWRVEGGALSGLTGPDSRNALDLMNKARQAEEDKSYGTAIKAYTKVAKRWPNSVYAPEAYYRSGSLHLARHEYTKAFEDYQTVLGRYPNTKRFNEIVGEQYRIASALLDGARNRSWGWFPGFRARERSIGYFEAILSNAPYSDYAPLSLMNIARGHQKLDNAPEALDALDRMINTYPQSLLTPDAYLKMGETHASLVDGAAYDQASTKEAVTYFTDF
;
A
#
# COMPACT_ATOMS: atom_id res chain seq x y z
N MET A 1 34.28 55.37 -2.93
CA MET A 1 33.30 54.29 -2.59
C MET A 1 33.68 53.73 -1.23
N SER A 2 32.86 54.02 -0.22
CA SER A 2 33.24 53.99 1.18
C SER A 2 33.30 52.58 1.77
N LEU A 3 34.24 52.35 2.69
CA LEU A 3 34.42 51.10 3.48
C LEU A 3 33.11 50.57 4.12
N SER A 4 32.09 51.41 4.26
CA SER A 4 30.78 51.04 4.81
C SER A 4 29.98 50.08 3.88
N PHE A 5 30.13 50.22 2.55
CA PHE A 5 29.42 49.37 1.57
C PHE A 5 29.97 47.93 1.53
N VAL A 6 31.27 47.78 1.72
CA VAL A 6 31.92 46.44 1.75
C VAL A 6 31.57 45.66 3.04
N ARG A 7 31.41 46.36 4.18
CA ARG A 7 30.98 45.76 5.44
C ARG A 7 29.50 45.33 5.40
N ALA A 8 28.63 46.11 4.77
CA ALA A 8 27.22 45.77 4.59
C ALA A 8 27.04 44.55 3.65
N ALA A 9 27.81 44.48 2.56
CA ALA A 9 27.78 43.35 1.64
C ALA A 9 28.29 42.05 2.28
N ARG A 10 29.33 42.13 3.12
CA ARG A 10 29.83 40.95 3.87
C ARG A 10 28.85 40.47 4.95
N ALA A 11 28.15 41.40 5.63
CA ALA A 11 27.12 41.03 6.60
C ALA A 11 25.90 40.36 5.95
N LEU A 12 25.50 40.87 4.76
CA LEU A 12 24.39 40.27 4.00
C LEU A 12 24.73 38.88 3.46
N SER A 13 25.98 38.69 2.99
CA SER A 13 26.46 37.37 2.55
C SER A 13 26.51 36.34 3.70
N PHE A 14 26.88 36.78 4.90
CA PHE A 14 26.91 35.89 6.09
C PHE A 14 25.50 35.50 6.54
N VAL A 15 24.53 36.40 6.46
CA VAL A 15 23.11 36.10 6.77
C VAL A 15 22.50 35.16 5.74
N LEU A 16 22.82 35.34 4.44
CA LEU A 16 22.35 34.43 3.38
C LEU A 16 22.96 33.02 3.48
N VAL A 17 24.24 32.91 3.88
CA VAL A 17 24.88 31.60 4.12
C VAL A 17 24.30 30.94 5.38
N LEU A 18 23.98 31.69 6.43
CA LEU A 18 23.37 31.14 7.64
C LEU A 18 21.93 30.68 7.40
N CYS A 19 21.15 31.40 6.55
CA CYS A 19 19.83 30.92 6.11
C CYS A 19 19.89 29.69 5.19
N GLY A 20 20.93 29.53 4.38
CA GLY A 20 21.10 28.37 3.50
C GLY A 20 21.47 27.06 4.22
N VAL A 21 22.03 27.12 5.43
CA VAL A 21 22.38 25.94 6.23
C VAL A 21 21.20 25.41 7.05
N LEU A 22 20.13 26.21 7.22
CA LEU A 22 18.94 25.84 7.99
C LEU A 22 17.81 25.16 7.18
N THR A 23 18.00 24.91 5.88
CA THR A 23 17.01 24.22 5.03
C THR A 23 17.15 22.70 5.00
N GLY A 24 17.91 22.10 5.88
CA GLY A 24 17.77 20.69 6.18
C GLY A 24 16.39 20.48 6.78
N THR A 25 15.45 19.92 6.02
CA THR A 25 14.15 19.48 6.53
C THR A 25 14.40 18.40 7.58
N VAL A 26 14.60 18.81 8.83
CA VAL A 26 14.70 17.87 9.95
C VAL A 26 13.30 17.30 10.15
N ARG A 27 13.03 16.18 9.50
CA ARG A 27 11.78 15.44 9.67
C ARG A 27 11.75 14.86 11.08
N ALA A 28 10.66 15.10 11.80
CA ALA A 28 10.37 14.36 13.01
C ALA A 28 10.11 12.89 12.64
N ASP A 29 10.81 11.97 13.29
CA ASP A 29 10.64 10.54 13.09
C ASP A 29 10.03 9.89 14.33
N LEU A 30 9.17 8.90 14.11
CA LEU A 30 8.57 8.13 15.19
C LEU A 30 9.37 6.84 15.37
N VAL A 31 9.99 6.67 16.53
CA VAL A 31 10.81 5.52 16.86
C VAL A 31 10.20 4.75 18.03
N TRP A 32 10.19 3.43 17.92
CA TRP A 32 9.82 2.53 19.00
C TRP A 32 11.06 1.96 19.68
N GLU A 33 11.08 2.05 20.99
CA GLU A 33 12.12 1.44 21.82
C GLU A 33 11.47 0.61 22.92
N SER A 34 11.90 -0.67 23.09
CA SER A 34 11.25 -1.62 24.00
C SER A 34 11.23 -1.18 25.46
N LYS A 35 12.23 -0.38 25.90
CA LYS A 35 12.30 0.15 27.28
C LYS A 35 11.55 1.46 27.48
N ASN A 36 11.55 2.34 26.45
CA ASN A 36 11.07 3.72 26.57
C ASN A 36 9.76 3.98 25.81
N GLY A 37 9.25 2.98 25.05
CA GLY A 37 8.03 3.11 24.26
C GLY A 37 8.22 3.94 22.98
N TRP A 38 7.13 4.46 22.46
CA TRP A 38 7.14 5.37 21.33
C TRP A 38 7.72 6.72 21.72
N ARG A 39 8.63 7.23 20.88
CA ARG A 39 9.17 8.59 21.00
C ARG A 39 9.34 9.24 19.63
N VAL A 40 9.32 10.56 19.62
CA VAL A 40 9.60 11.34 18.41
C VAL A 40 11.07 11.77 18.44
N GLU A 41 11.83 11.38 17.42
CA GLU A 41 13.22 11.79 17.23
C GLU A 41 13.35 12.78 16.08
N GLY A 42 14.25 13.75 16.23
CA GLY A 42 14.51 14.77 15.21
C GLY A 42 13.39 15.81 15.10
N GLY A 43 13.65 16.79 14.22
CA GLY A 43 12.77 17.95 14.08
C GLY A 43 13.11 19.07 15.06
N ALA A 44 13.21 20.31 14.56
CA ALA A 44 13.51 21.49 15.40
C ALA A 44 12.49 21.71 16.52
N LEU A 45 11.32 21.06 16.46
CA LEU A 45 10.21 21.18 17.40
C LEU A 45 9.88 19.87 18.13
N SER A 46 10.74 18.85 18.07
CA SER A 46 10.51 17.55 18.74
C SER A 46 10.30 17.65 20.26
N GLY A 47 10.84 18.70 20.89
CA GLY A 47 10.63 19.01 22.32
C GLY A 47 9.45 19.92 22.62
N LEU A 48 8.82 20.54 21.61
CA LEU A 48 7.70 21.48 21.79
C LEU A 48 6.35 20.79 21.50
N THR A 49 6.13 19.66 22.15
CA THR A 49 4.87 18.92 21.98
C THR A 49 3.78 19.57 22.83
N GLY A 50 2.74 20.10 22.18
CA GLY A 50 1.54 20.57 22.85
C GLY A 50 0.78 19.43 23.57
N PRO A 51 -0.21 19.75 24.40
CA PRO A 51 -0.98 18.75 25.15
C PRO A 51 -1.60 17.66 24.25
N ASP A 52 -2.03 18.00 23.04
CA ASP A 52 -2.58 17.03 22.10
C ASP A 52 -1.55 16.01 21.61
N SER A 53 -0.32 16.44 21.42
CA SER A 53 0.78 15.53 21.01
C SER A 53 1.15 14.56 22.13
N ARG A 54 1.16 15.02 23.38
CA ARG A 54 1.37 14.15 24.56
C ARG A 54 0.24 13.13 24.71
N ASN A 55 -1.01 13.57 24.59
CA ASN A 55 -2.17 12.69 24.66
C ASN A 55 -2.14 11.62 23.53
N ALA A 56 -1.70 12.00 22.32
CA ALA A 56 -1.53 11.07 21.22
C ALA A 56 -0.43 10.03 21.51
N LEU A 57 0.72 10.47 22.03
CA LEU A 57 1.83 9.59 22.41
C LEU A 57 1.43 8.62 23.53
N ASP A 58 0.78 9.12 24.57
CA ASP A 58 0.30 8.28 25.68
C ASP A 58 -0.68 7.20 25.20
N LEU A 59 -1.55 7.57 24.26
CA LEU A 59 -2.50 6.60 23.69
C LEU A 59 -1.81 5.60 22.76
N MET A 60 -0.76 6.02 22.00
CA MET A 60 0.08 5.11 21.23
C MET A 60 0.79 4.09 22.12
N ASN A 61 1.34 4.53 23.25
CA ASN A 61 2.01 3.65 24.20
C ASN A 61 1.01 2.67 24.86
N LYS A 62 -0.18 3.13 25.22
CA LYS A 62 -1.27 2.24 25.70
C LYS A 62 -1.70 1.24 24.64
N ALA A 63 -1.79 1.66 23.38
CA ALA A 63 -2.12 0.75 22.28
C ALA A 63 -1.04 -0.33 22.10
N ARG A 64 0.22 0.05 22.20
CA ARG A 64 1.34 -0.90 22.12
C ARG A 64 1.37 -1.88 23.27
N GLN A 65 1.14 -1.40 24.49
CA GLN A 65 1.03 -2.29 25.66
C GLN A 65 -0.10 -3.31 25.46
N ALA A 66 -1.27 -2.88 25.02
CA ALA A 66 -2.38 -3.79 24.73
C ALA A 66 -2.05 -4.80 23.59
N GLU A 67 -1.24 -4.40 22.60
CA GLU A 67 -0.74 -5.30 21.56
C GLU A 67 0.20 -6.37 22.15
N GLU A 68 1.13 -6.00 23.02
CA GLU A 68 2.05 -6.90 23.72
C GLU A 68 1.29 -7.88 24.64
N ASP A 69 0.26 -7.39 25.31
CA ASP A 69 -0.66 -8.18 26.14
C ASP A 69 -1.61 -9.07 25.30
N LYS A 70 -1.44 -9.10 23.95
CA LYS A 70 -2.31 -9.81 23.00
C LYS A 70 -3.79 -9.40 23.06
N SER A 71 -4.08 -8.26 23.67
CA SER A 71 -5.41 -7.65 23.72
C SER A 71 -5.71 -6.88 22.44
N TYR A 72 -5.67 -7.59 21.30
CA TYR A 72 -5.70 -6.99 19.95
C TYR A 72 -6.91 -6.08 19.71
N GLY A 73 -8.08 -6.42 20.24
CA GLY A 73 -9.27 -5.57 20.12
C GLY A 73 -9.13 -4.22 20.81
N THR A 74 -8.46 -4.18 21.97
CA THR A 74 -8.17 -2.94 22.72
C THR A 74 -7.09 -2.14 21.99
N ALA A 75 -6.03 -2.78 21.52
CA ALA A 75 -4.96 -2.16 20.76
C ALA A 75 -5.50 -1.49 19.47
N ILE A 76 -6.29 -2.20 18.67
CA ILE A 76 -6.93 -1.66 17.45
C ILE A 76 -7.77 -0.42 17.77
N LYS A 77 -8.62 -0.47 18.81
CA LYS A 77 -9.43 0.68 19.21
C LYS A 77 -8.57 1.89 19.59
N ALA A 78 -7.47 1.67 20.30
CA ALA A 78 -6.58 2.74 20.74
C ALA A 78 -5.81 3.33 19.55
N TYR A 79 -5.22 2.50 18.66
CA TYR A 79 -4.56 2.97 17.44
C TYR A 79 -5.53 3.74 16.53
N THR A 80 -6.71 3.19 16.25
CA THR A 80 -7.73 3.86 15.45
C THR A 80 -8.16 5.19 16.06
N LYS A 81 -8.23 5.29 17.40
CA LYS A 81 -8.53 6.54 18.08
C LYS A 81 -7.42 7.57 17.90
N VAL A 82 -6.15 7.18 17.98
CA VAL A 82 -5.02 8.08 17.66
C VAL A 82 -5.15 8.62 16.26
N ALA A 83 -5.27 7.72 15.27
CA ALA A 83 -5.31 8.07 13.87
C ALA A 83 -6.48 9.00 13.50
N LYS A 84 -7.66 8.77 14.08
CA LYS A 84 -8.86 9.60 13.82
C LYS A 84 -8.87 10.93 14.55
N ARG A 85 -8.36 10.97 15.78
CA ARG A 85 -8.39 12.19 16.59
C ARG A 85 -7.29 13.18 16.21
N TRP A 86 -6.13 12.67 15.82
CA TRP A 86 -4.96 13.48 15.43
C TRP A 86 -4.42 13.08 14.04
N PRO A 87 -5.23 13.23 12.96
CA PRO A 87 -4.87 12.74 11.63
C PRO A 87 -3.63 13.40 11.01
N ASN A 88 -3.31 14.62 11.46
CA ASN A 88 -2.13 15.35 10.97
C ASN A 88 -0.89 15.15 11.88
N SER A 89 -0.97 14.27 12.87
CA SER A 89 0.16 13.95 13.73
C SER A 89 1.12 12.96 13.07
N VAL A 90 2.38 12.97 13.50
CA VAL A 90 3.39 11.98 13.10
C VAL A 90 3.01 10.54 13.51
N TYR A 91 2.08 10.40 14.44
CA TYR A 91 1.60 9.12 14.96
C TYR A 91 0.54 8.47 14.07
N ALA A 92 -0.22 9.26 13.31
CA ALA A 92 -1.38 8.77 12.57
C ALA A 92 -1.03 7.70 11.51
N PRO A 93 0.00 7.86 10.65
CA PRO A 93 0.36 6.81 9.70
C PRO A 93 0.78 5.51 10.37
N GLU A 94 1.58 5.57 11.46
CA GLU A 94 1.97 4.37 12.20
C GLU A 94 0.79 3.74 12.92
N ALA A 95 -0.13 4.53 13.45
CA ALA A 95 -1.34 4.03 14.10
C ALA A 95 -2.25 3.26 13.13
N TYR A 96 -2.48 3.79 11.91
CA TYR A 96 -3.21 3.05 10.88
C TYR A 96 -2.47 1.78 10.45
N TYR A 97 -1.15 1.87 10.24
CA TYR A 97 -0.35 0.69 9.88
C TYR A 97 -0.46 -0.41 10.94
N ARG A 98 -0.32 -0.07 12.24
CA ARG A 98 -0.45 -1.04 13.34
C ARG A 98 -1.87 -1.61 13.44
N SER A 99 -2.89 -0.78 13.30
CA SER A 99 -4.29 -1.23 13.24
C SER A 99 -4.49 -2.23 12.10
N GLY A 100 -3.99 -1.92 10.90
CA GLY A 100 -4.03 -2.80 9.74
C GLY A 100 -3.32 -4.14 9.98
N SER A 101 -2.11 -4.12 10.57
CA SER A 101 -1.37 -5.33 10.91
C SER A 101 -2.12 -6.23 11.92
N LEU A 102 -2.75 -5.62 12.92
CA LEU A 102 -3.55 -6.35 13.91
C LEU A 102 -4.85 -6.90 13.30
N HIS A 103 -5.50 -6.16 12.41
CA HIS A 103 -6.63 -6.68 11.63
C HIS A 103 -6.21 -7.88 10.78
N LEU A 104 -5.02 -7.80 10.13
CA LEU A 104 -4.49 -8.88 9.32
C LEU A 104 -4.19 -10.12 10.16
N ALA A 105 -3.58 -9.98 11.34
CA ALA A 105 -3.32 -11.07 12.28
C ALA A 105 -4.62 -11.78 12.74
N ARG A 106 -5.74 -11.06 12.71
CA ARG A 106 -7.08 -11.58 13.01
C ARG A 106 -7.83 -12.11 11.79
N HIS A 107 -7.20 -12.12 10.61
CA HIS A 107 -7.82 -12.46 9.33
C HIS A 107 -9.02 -11.56 8.95
N GLU A 108 -9.04 -10.33 9.45
CA GLU A 108 -10.00 -9.29 9.09
C GLU A 108 -9.49 -8.52 7.85
N TYR A 109 -9.31 -9.23 6.74
CA TYR A 109 -8.60 -8.76 5.54
C TYR A 109 -9.12 -7.44 4.99
N THR A 110 -10.46 -7.27 4.97
CA THR A 110 -11.07 -6.03 4.48
C THR A 110 -10.64 -4.81 5.29
N LYS A 111 -10.70 -4.91 6.62
CA LYS A 111 -10.32 -3.79 7.49
C LYS A 111 -8.81 -3.53 7.43
N ALA A 112 -8.01 -4.59 7.33
CA ALA A 112 -6.56 -4.46 7.15
C ALA A 112 -6.23 -3.70 5.87
N PHE A 113 -6.87 -4.07 4.75
CA PHE A 113 -6.68 -3.39 3.48
C PHE A 113 -7.11 -1.91 3.53
N GLU A 114 -8.26 -1.61 4.14
CA GLU A 114 -8.78 -0.23 4.31
C GLU A 114 -7.85 0.65 5.14
N ASP A 115 -7.31 0.11 6.24
CA ASP A 115 -6.32 0.83 7.06
C ASP A 115 -5.04 1.12 6.26
N TYR A 116 -4.50 0.14 5.55
CA TYR A 116 -3.34 0.30 4.66
C TYR A 116 -3.61 1.27 3.51
N GLN A 117 -4.77 1.20 2.88
CA GLN A 117 -5.19 2.14 1.84
C GLN A 117 -5.27 3.57 2.37
N THR A 118 -5.73 3.73 3.61
CA THR A 118 -5.76 5.04 4.27
C THR A 118 -4.35 5.60 4.47
N VAL A 119 -3.37 4.74 4.80
CA VAL A 119 -1.97 5.19 4.92
C VAL A 119 -1.44 5.65 3.56
N LEU A 120 -1.58 4.85 2.50
CA LEU A 120 -1.06 5.20 1.18
C LEU A 120 -1.73 6.47 0.61
N GLY A 121 -3.04 6.61 0.78
CA GLY A 121 -3.78 7.75 0.24
C GLY A 121 -3.58 9.06 1.00
N ARG A 122 -3.43 9.01 2.33
CA ARG A 122 -3.29 10.22 3.16
C ARG A 122 -1.85 10.58 3.49
N TYR A 123 -0.96 9.58 3.53
CA TYR A 123 0.43 9.73 3.95
C TYR A 123 1.40 9.12 2.92
N PRO A 124 1.39 9.59 1.66
CA PRO A 124 2.15 8.96 0.57
C PRO A 124 3.67 8.96 0.80
N ASN A 125 4.16 9.86 1.65
CA ASN A 125 5.59 9.94 2.01
C ASN A 125 5.97 9.02 3.19
N THR A 126 5.14 8.04 3.54
CA THR A 126 5.46 7.10 4.61
C THR A 126 6.70 6.26 4.26
N LYS A 127 7.56 6.00 5.25
CA LYS A 127 8.72 5.11 5.10
C LYS A 127 8.31 3.66 4.80
N ARG A 128 7.08 3.29 5.15
CA ARG A 128 6.53 1.94 4.98
C ARG A 128 5.79 1.72 3.66
N PHE A 129 5.92 2.64 2.71
CA PHE A 129 5.16 2.58 1.46
C PHE A 129 5.24 1.20 0.79
N ASN A 130 6.46 0.73 0.51
CA ASN A 130 6.67 -0.57 -0.17
C ASN A 130 6.21 -1.76 0.69
N GLU A 131 6.41 -1.69 2.01
CA GLU A 131 5.93 -2.70 2.95
C GLU A 131 4.41 -2.81 2.91
N ILE A 132 3.72 -1.67 2.93
CA ILE A 132 2.25 -1.62 2.89
C ILE A 132 1.71 -2.14 1.56
N VAL A 133 2.33 -1.78 0.43
CA VAL A 133 1.95 -2.30 -0.89
C VAL A 133 2.09 -3.83 -0.92
N GLY A 134 3.18 -4.37 -0.36
CA GLY A 134 3.39 -5.80 -0.22
C GLY A 134 2.31 -6.49 0.64
N GLU A 135 1.92 -5.87 1.76
CA GLU A 135 0.84 -6.39 2.60
C GLU A 135 -0.53 -6.33 1.90
N GLN A 136 -0.83 -5.26 1.16
CA GLN A 136 -2.02 -5.17 0.34
C GLN A 136 -2.07 -6.27 -0.73
N TYR A 137 -0.94 -6.51 -1.41
CA TYR A 137 -0.83 -7.59 -2.38
C TYR A 137 -1.05 -8.97 -1.74
N ARG A 138 -0.47 -9.22 -0.56
CA ARG A 138 -0.67 -10.46 0.19
C ARG A 138 -2.14 -10.68 0.57
N ILE A 139 -2.83 -9.63 1.01
CA ILE A 139 -4.27 -9.67 1.32
C ILE A 139 -5.08 -10.00 0.06
N ALA A 140 -4.83 -9.29 -1.05
CA ALA A 140 -5.55 -9.50 -2.30
C ALA A 140 -5.35 -10.94 -2.82
N SER A 141 -4.11 -11.45 -2.79
CA SER A 141 -3.78 -12.81 -3.20
C SER A 141 -4.46 -13.87 -2.31
N ALA A 142 -4.45 -13.69 -1.00
CA ALA A 142 -5.13 -14.59 -0.09
C ALA A 142 -6.64 -14.68 -0.36
N LEU A 143 -7.31 -13.53 -0.61
CA LEU A 143 -8.73 -13.50 -0.94
C LEU A 143 -9.02 -14.14 -2.30
N LEU A 144 -8.16 -13.92 -3.30
CA LEU A 144 -8.27 -14.56 -4.61
C LEU A 144 -8.18 -16.10 -4.50
N ASP A 145 -7.30 -16.59 -3.63
CA ASP A 145 -7.12 -18.02 -3.36
C ASP A 145 -8.22 -18.61 -2.46
N GLY A 146 -9.18 -17.78 -2.04
CA GLY A 146 -10.38 -18.20 -1.35
C GLY A 146 -10.31 -18.11 0.17
N ALA A 147 -9.34 -17.36 0.71
CA ALA A 147 -9.35 -17.03 2.13
C ALA A 147 -10.66 -16.34 2.52
N ARG A 148 -11.15 -16.66 3.72
CA ARG A 148 -12.39 -16.07 4.24
C ARG A 148 -12.06 -14.89 5.14
N ASN A 149 -12.66 -13.75 4.82
CA ASN A 149 -12.61 -12.59 5.72
C ASN A 149 -13.32 -12.92 7.02
N ARG A 150 -12.68 -12.70 8.16
CA ARG A 150 -13.33 -12.90 9.47
C ARG A 150 -13.98 -11.60 9.95
N SER A 151 -15.16 -11.74 10.55
CA SER A 151 -15.81 -10.64 11.26
C SER A 151 -15.52 -10.82 12.76
N TRP A 152 -15.13 -9.72 13.40
CA TRP A 152 -14.74 -9.68 14.83
C TRP A 152 -13.60 -10.65 15.22
N GLY A 153 -12.82 -11.12 14.23
CA GLY A 153 -11.66 -11.99 14.43
C GLY A 153 -11.95 -13.47 14.65
N TRP A 154 -13.22 -13.88 14.80
CA TRP A 154 -13.58 -15.29 15.07
C TRP A 154 -14.71 -15.81 14.17
N PHE A 155 -15.61 -14.95 13.69
CA PHE A 155 -16.73 -15.39 12.85
C PHE A 155 -16.29 -15.51 11.38
N PRO A 156 -16.42 -16.70 10.74
CA PRO A 156 -16.04 -16.89 9.35
C PRO A 156 -16.98 -16.11 8.42
N GLY A 157 -16.41 -15.27 7.57
CA GLY A 157 -17.15 -14.55 6.53
C GLY A 157 -17.21 -15.33 5.21
N PHE A 158 -17.80 -14.69 4.21
CA PHE A 158 -17.90 -15.24 2.85
C PHE A 158 -16.56 -15.14 2.09
N ARG A 159 -16.42 -15.97 1.05
CA ARG A 159 -15.36 -15.80 0.05
C ARG A 159 -15.60 -14.50 -0.72
N ALA A 160 -14.53 -13.77 -0.99
CA ALA A 160 -14.64 -12.43 -1.63
C ALA A 160 -13.64 -12.31 -2.79
N ARG A 161 -13.69 -13.24 -3.76
CA ARG A 161 -12.81 -13.23 -4.94
C ARG A 161 -12.98 -11.97 -5.78
N GLU A 162 -14.23 -11.54 -6.02
CA GLU A 162 -14.49 -10.27 -6.73
C GLU A 162 -13.84 -9.07 -6.06
N ARG A 163 -13.86 -9.04 -4.72
CA ARG A 163 -13.19 -7.96 -3.97
C ARG A 163 -11.69 -7.96 -4.15
N SER A 164 -11.06 -9.13 -4.35
CA SER A 164 -9.62 -9.21 -4.58
C SER A 164 -9.21 -8.52 -5.87
N ILE A 165 -10.03 -8.57 -6.92
CA ILE A 165 -9.79 -7.87 -8.19
C ILE A 165 -9.73 -6.36 -7.93
N GLY A 166 -10.72 -5.80 -7.22
CA GLY A 166 -10.69 -4.38 -6.83
C GLY A 166 -9.49 -3.99 -5.97
N TYR A 167 -8.97 -4.90 -5.16
CA TYR A 167 -7.77 -4.66 -4.37
C TYR A 167 -6.50 -4.62 -5.22
N PHE A 168 -6.38 -5.50 -6.22
CA PHE A 168 -5.28 -5.44 -7.18
C PHE A 168 -5.33 -4.17 -8.02
N GLU A 169 -6.51 -3.70 -8.45
CA GLU A 169 -6.67 -2.41 -9.13
C GLU A 169 -6.25 -1.23 -8.23
N ALA A 170 -6.57 -1.28 -6.94
CA ALA A 170 -6.11 -0.27 -5.99
C ALA A 170 -4.57 -0.27 -5.83
N ILE A 171 -3.93 -1.44 -5.85
CA ILE A 171 -2.46 -1.55 -5.83
C ILE A 171 -1.85 -0.94 -7.09
N LEU A 172 -2.41 -1.21 -8.27
CA LEU A 172 -1.98 -0.61 -9.53
C LEU A 172 -2.07 0.92 -9.51
N SER A 173 -3.18 1.44 -8.97
CA SER A 173 -3.38 2.89 -8.83
C SER A 173 -2.40 3.54 -7.86
N ASN A 174 -2.10 2.88 -6.73
CA ASN A 174 -1.22 3.43 -5.70
C ASN A 174 0.27 3.33 -6.06
N ALA A 175 0.67 2.24 -6.72
CA ALA A 175 2.07 1.87 -6.93
C ALA A 175 2.32 1.26 -8.33
N PRO A 176 2.04 2.02 -9.42
CA PRO A 176 2.12 1.51 -10.79
C PRO A 176 3.56 1.11 -11.22
N TYR A 177 4.57 1.61 -10.52
CA TYR A 177 5.98 1.30 -10.81
C TYR A 177 6.60 0.31 -9.84
N SER A 178 5.80 -0.32 -8.98
CA SER A 178 6.28 -1.36 -8.07
C SER A 178 6.37 -2.73 -8.75
N ASP A 179 7.19 -3.62 -8.19
CA ASP A 179 7.26 -5.02 -8.63
C ASP A 179 5.91 -5.75 -8.49
N TYR A 180 5.00 -5.22 -7.67
CA TYR A 180 3.65 -5.76 -7.48
C TYR A 180 2.68 -5.38 -8.60
N ALA A 181 2.98 -4.38 -9.43
CA ALA A 181 2.06 -3.92 -10.46
C ALA A 181 1.85 -4.97 -11.57
N PRO A 182 2.89 -5.52 -12.23
CA PRO A 182 2.70 -6.60 -13.20
C PRO A 182 2.09 -7.86 -12.58
N LEU A 183 2.48 -8.22 -11.35
CA LEU A 183 1.88 -9.33 -10.61
C LEU A 183 0.39 -9.11 -10.34
N SER A 184 -0.02 -7.87 -10.08
CA SER A 184 -1.43 -7.52 -9.85
C SER A 184 -2.26 -7.72 -11.11
N LEU A 185 -1.78 -7.31 -12.29
CA LEU A 185 -2.48 -7.54 -13.57
C LEU A 185 -2.65 -9.03 -13.86
N MET A 186 -1.61 -9.83 -13.66
CA MET A 186 -1.70 -11.29 -13.80
C MET A 186 -2.74 -11.90 -12.84
N ASN A 187 -2.84 -11.38 -11.62
CA ASN A 187 -3.83 -11.86 -10.67
C ASN A 187 -5.24 -11.34 -10.94
N ILE A 188 -5.40 -10.14 -11.53
CA ILE A 188 -6.68 -9.65 -12.04
C ILE A 188 -7.19 -10.59 -13.13
N ALA A 189 -6.35 -10.91 -14.12
CA ALA A 189 -6.69 -11.87 -15.17
C ALA A 189 -7.10 -13.23 -14.59
N ARG A 190 -6.30 -13.78 -13.68
CA ARG A 190 -6.62 -15.03 -12.97
C ARG A 190 -7.92 -14.95 -12.17
N GLY A 191 -8.21 -13.79 -11.58
CA GLY A 191 -9.45 -13.52 -10.86
C GLY A 191 -10.66 -13.60 -11.78
N HIS A 192 -10.60 -12.94 -12.92
CA HIS A 192 -11.65 -12.94 -13.93
C HIS A 192 -11.83 -14.34 -14.55
N GLN A 193 -10.75 -15.07 -14.84
CA GLN A 193 -10.84 -16.48 -15.29
C GLN A 193 -11.58 -17.37 -14.26
N LYS A 194 -11.31 -17.20 -12.94
CA LYS A 194 -12.03 -17.94 -11.87
C LYS A 194 -13.50 -17.55 -11.72
N LEU A 195 -13.92 -16.46 -12.34
CA LEU A 195 -15.31 -15.96 -12.37
C LEU A 195 -15.96 -16.17 -13.74
N ASP A 196 -15.31 -16.89 -14.63
CA ASP A 196 -15.73 -17.16 -16.01
C ASP A 196 -15.94 -15.87 -16.86
N ASN A 197 -15.20 -14.81 -16.54
CA ASN A 197 -15.20 -13.52 -17.23
C ASN A 197 -14.00 -13.42 -18.18
N ALA A 198 -14.05 -14.12 -19.29
CA ALA A 198 -12.93 -14.19 -20.24
C ALA A 198 -12.59 -12.83 -20.89
N PRO A 199 -13.54 -11.97 -21.31
CA PRO A 199 -13.20 -10.65 -21.86
C PRO A 199 -12.40 -9.78 -20.90
N GLU A 200 -12.77 -9.71 -19.64
CA GLU A 200 -12.05 -8.93 -18.61
C GLU A 200 -10.70 -9.55 -18.27
N ALA A 201 -10.57 -10.88 -18.37
CA ALA A 201 -9.29 -11.55 -18.22
C ALA A 201 -8.33 -11.18 -19.34
N LEU A 202 -8.81 -11.14 -20.58
CA LEU A 202 -8.04 -10.72 -21.76
C LEU A 202 -7.62 -9.25 -21.67
N ASP A 203 -8.53 -8.35 -21.24
CA ASP A 203 -8.19 -6.93 -20.99
C ASP A 203 -7.03 -6.78 -20.00
N ALA A 204 -7.08 -7.51 -18.89
CA ALA A 204 -6.03 -7.46 -17.89
C ALA A 204 -4.67 -7.97 -18.41
N LEU A 205 -4.67 -9.02 -19.24
CA LEU A 205 -3.46 -9.55 -19.86
C LEU A 205 -2.92 -8.59 -20.93
N ASP A 206 -3.78 -7.99 -21.75
CA ASP A 206 -3.39 -6.98 -22.72
C ASP A 206 -2.76 -5.75 -22.03
N ARG A 207 -3.38 -5.25 -20.96
CA ARG A 207 -2.80 -4.19 -20.12
C ARG A 207 -1.43 -4.59 -19.56
N MET A 208 -1.25 -5.86 -19.18
CA MET A 208 0.04 -6.36 -18.68
C MET A 208 1.11 -6.27 -19.75
N ILE A 209 0.84 -6.78 -20.94
CA ILE A 209 1.79 -6.82 -22.07
C ILE A 209 2.16 -5.39 -22.51
N ASN A 210 1.16 -4.53 -22.66
CA ASN A 210 1.35 -3.16 -23.17
C ASN A 210 2.00 -2.23 -22.14
N THR A 211 1.69 -2.38 -20.84
CA THR A 211 2.20 -1.48 -19.80
C THR A 211 3.56 -1.92 -19.27
N TYR A 212 3.81 -3.23 -19.20
CA TYR A 212 5.03 -3.80 -18.62
C TYR A 212 5.74 -4.77 -19.59
N PRO A 213 6.06 -4.35 -20.83
CA PRO A 213 6.62 -5.24 -21.85
C PRO A 213 7.98 -5.85 -21.49
N GLN A 214 8.70 -5.23 -20.56
CA GLN A 214 10.00 -5.72 -20.07
C GLN A 214 9.88 -6.58 -18.80
N SER A 215 8.67 -6.88 -18.35
CA SER A 215 8.47 -7.73 -17.18
C SER A 215 8.81 -9.18 -17.51
N LEU A 216 9.40 -9.88 -16.56
CA LEU A 216 9.65 -11.33 -16.66
C LEU A 216 8.34 -12.15 -16.77
N LEU A 217 7.19 -11.53 -16.48
CA LEU A 217 5.87 -12.18 -16.59
C LEU A 217 5.22 -11.97 -17.97
N THR A 218 5.82 -11.18 -18.85
CA THR A 218 5.23 -10.89 -20.18
C THR A 218 5.09 -12.16 -21.02
N PRO A 219 6.05 -13.09 -21.09
CA PRO A 219 5.83 -14.36 -21.78
C PRO A 219 4.64 -15.15 -21.20
N ASP A 220 4.55 -15.25 -19.87
CA ASP A 220 3.42 -15.91 -19.22
C ASP A 220 2.06 -15.25 -19.55
N ALA A 221 2.04 -13.91 -19.73
CA ALA A 221 0.84 -13.19 -20.12
C ALA A 221 0.41 -13.57 -21.55
N TYR A 222 1.33 -13.68 -22.52
CA TYR A 222 1.04 -14.17 -23.88
C TYR A 222 0.47 -15.58 -23.84
N LEU A 223 1.11 -16.49 -23.11
CA LEU A 223 0.62 -17.86 -22.94
C LEU A 223 -0.82 -17.86 -22.36
N LYS A 224 -1.08 -17.06 -21.34
CA LYS A 224 -2.40 -16.94 -20.71
C LYS A 224 -3.44 -16.36 -21.67
N MET A 225 -3.09 -15.42 -22.54
CA MET A 225 -3.97 -14.92 -23.59
C MET A 225 -4.36 -16.05 -24.55
N GLY A 226 -3.36 -16.81 -25.05
CA GLY A 226 -3.62 -17.95 -25.91
C GLY A 226 -4.56 -18.99 -25.26
N GLU A 227 -4.29 -19.35 -23.99
CA GLU A 227 -5.15 -20.26 -23.23
C GLU A 227 -6.57 -19.73 -23.06
N THR A 228 -6.73 -18.41 -22.80
CA THR A 228 -8.04 -17.78 -22.60
C THR A 228 -8.83 -17.75 -23.91
N HIS A 229 -8.21 -17.37 -25.04
CA HIS A 229 -8.85 -17.43 -26.35
C HIS A 229 -9.22 -18.88 -26.73
N ALA A 230 -8.32 -19.84 -26.46
CA ALA A 230 -8.62 -21.24 -26.72
C ALA A 230 -9.82 -21.76 -25.90
N SER A 231 -10.01 -21.26 -24.69
CA SER A 231 -11.17 -21.62 -23.83
C SER A 231 -12.52 -21.07 -24.34
N LEU A 232 -12.49 -20.05 -25.20
CA LEU A 232 -13.70 -19.46 -25.81
C LEU A 232 -14.14 -20.20 -27.09
N VAL A 233 -13.34 -21.16 -27.57
CA VAL A 233 -13.66 -21.90 -28.80
C VAL A 233 -14.74 -22.95 -28.51
N ASP A 234 -15.97 -22.69 -28.89
CA ASP A 234 -17.12 -23.61 -28.77
C ASP A 234 -17.09 -24.77 -29.82
N GLY A 235 -16.10 -24.80 -30.71
CA GLY A 235 -15.88 -25.83 -31.72
C GLY A 235 -15.39 -25.25 -33.06
N ALA A 236 -14.66 -26.05 -33.82
CA ALA A 236 -13.99 -25.63 -35.05
C ALA A 236 -14.92 -25.01 -36.13
N ALA A 237 -16.23 -25.20 -36.04
CA ALA A 237 -17.18 -24.69 -36.98
C ALA A 237 -17.77 -23.31 -36.61
N TYR A 238 -17.62 -22.86 -35.36
CA TYR A 238 -18.40 -21.72 -34.85
C TYR A 238 -17.57 -20.48 -34.49
N ASP A 239 -16.29 -20.63 -34.09
CA ASP A 239 -15.46 -19.49 -33.72
C ASP A 239 -14.05 -19.57 -34.27
N GLN A 240 -13.90 -19.09 -35.52
CA GLN A 240 -12.59 -19.00 -36.15
C GLN A 240 -11.76 -17.79 -35.67
N ALA A 241 -12.39 -16.76 -35.09
CA ALA A 241 -11.68 -15.59 -34.62
C ALA A 241 -10.86 -15.93 -33.36
N SER A 242 -11.50 -16.48 -32.34
CA SER A 242 -10.82 -16.90 -31.10
C SER A 242 -9.76 -17.99 -31.38
N THR A 243 -10.02 -18.89 -32.36
CA THR A 243 -9.03 -19.88 -32.75
C THR A 243 -7.77 -19.23 -33.36
N LYS A 244 -7.93 -18.24 -34.25
CA LYS A 244 -6.80 -17.54 -34.88
C LYS A 244 -6.02 -16.74 -33.86
N GLU A 245 -6.70 -16.04 -32.96
CA GLU A 245 -6.07 -15.28 -31.89
C GLU A 245 -5.29 -16.18 -30.94
N ALA A 246 -5.86 -17.31 -30.52
CA ALA A 246 -5.16 -18.30 -29.72
C ALA A 246 -3.85 -18.74 -30.36
N VAL A 247 -3.89 -19.10 -31.68
CA VAL A 247 -2.70 -19.51 -32.46
C VAL A 247 -1.67 -18.38 -32.50
N THR A 248 -2.12 -17.13 -32.72
CA THR A 248 -1.22 -15.97 -32.76
C THR A 248 -0.48 -15.81 -31.42
N TYR A 249 -1.20 -15.80 -30.29
CA TYR A 249 -0.57 -15.63 -28.98
C TYR A 249 0.34 -16.80 -28.58
N PHE A 250 0.01 -18.03 -28.96
CA PHE A 250 0.92 -19.17 -28.77
C PHE A 250 2.17 -19.12 -29.68
N THR A 251 2.10 -18.41 -30.80
CA THR A 251 3.24 -18.21 -31.68
C THR A 251 4.15 -17.09 -31.20
N ASP A 252 3.57 -16.06 -30.57
CA ASP A 252 4.28 -14.90 -30.02
C ASP A 252 4.94 -15.21 -28.68
N PHE A 253 4.50 -16.28 -27.96
CA PHE A 253 5.11 -16.81 -26.75
C PHE A 253 6.49 -17.42 -27.03
#